data_7562c7217be8490ad23940ed9b9c091e
#
_entry.id   7562c7217be8490ad23940ed9b9c091e
#
_cell.length_a   1.000
_cell.length_b   1.000
_cell.length_c   1.000
_cell.angle_alpha   90.00
_cell.angle_beta   90.00
_cell.angle_gamma   90.00
#
_symmetry.space_group_name_H-M   'P 1'
#
loop_
_entity.id
_entity.type
_entity.pdbx_description
1 polymer ?
#
loop_
_entity_poly.entity_id
_entity_poly.type
_entity_poly.pdbx_seq_one_letter_code
_entity_poly.pdbx_strand_id
1 'polypeptide(L)'
;MASVFLFVFFFLSHLVLLYSVAAEGIYPPGCPPFVCGKVGKIGFPFANDTSPECGLLILHDCGDPQQMKTPKIKLERNGTLLYDVETISQANTIQIKDPQLQSVLDSNSCESFKNWTLPSPSSPFISFQRVPRNLLLFKCNRSLNIPPPKGFNRTNCSNYDIYYSPPHCNLTLAPPKCPIIQLPLNGQYKSNDLFRLLSAEILLEVRVTEDCRQCFIEGGQCKADNKGKSYCTRGTKGMGTGIMQKCLDMH
;
A
#
# COMPACT_ATOMS: atom_id res chain seq x y z
N MET A 1 -23.61 39.90 -29.33
CA MET A 1 -22.76 38.69 -29.26
C MET A 1 -21.69 38.78 -28.17
N ALA A 2 -21.04 39.90 -27.93
CA ALA A 2 -20.04 40.06 -26.86
C ALA A 2 -20.54 39.78 -25.42
N SER A 3 -21.80 40.13 -25.14
CA SER A 3 -22.41 39.94 -23.79
C SER A 3 -22.61 38.47 -23.41
N VAL A 4 -22.92 37.61 -24.40
CA VAL A 4 -23.11 36.17 -24.15
C VAL A 4 -21.75 35.48 -23.87
N PHE A 5 -20.67 35.89 -24.54
CA PHE A 5 -19.34 35.39 -24.30
C PHE A 5 -18.83 35.73 -22.88
N LEU A 6 -19.09 36.93 -22.41
CA LEU A 6 -18.74 37.37 -21.06
C LEU A 6 -19.50 36.57 -20.00
N PHE A 7 -20.76 36.27 -20.19
CA PHE A 7 -21.57 35.45 -19.27
C PHE A 7 -21.06 34.00 -19.23
N VAL A 8 -20.77 33.40 -20.37
CA VAL A 8 -20.22 32.02 -20.42
C VAL A 8 -18.85 31.95 -19.79
N PHE A 9 -17.99 32.93 -19.98
CA PHE A 9 -16.68 33.00 -19.38
C PHE A 9 -16.76 33.15 -17.84
N PHE A 10 -17.70 33.95 -17.34
CA PHE A 10 -17.92 34.15 -15.90
C PHE A 10 -18.49 32.86 -15.27
N PHE A 11 -19.39 32.16 -15.94
CA PHE A 11 -19.93 30.89 -15.45
C PHE A 11 -18.88 29.79 -15.45
N LEU A 12 -18.04 29.69 -16.47
CA LEU A 12 -16.95 28.71 -16.52
C LEU A 12 -15.87 28.99 -15.47
N SER A 13 -15.53 30.27 -15.24
CA SER A 13 -14.57 30.62 -14.19
C SER A 13 -15.09 30.33 -12.79
N HIS A 14 -16.39 30.56 -12.53
CA HIS A 14 -17.02 30.17 -11.27
C HIS A 14 -17.12 28.66 -11.08
N LEU A 15 -17.41 27.89 -12.14
CA LEU A 15 -17.38 26.42 -12.10
C LEU A 15 -15.98 25.89 -11.79
N VAL A 16 -14.94 26.45 -12.40
CA VAL A 16 -13.55 26.06 -12.09
C VAL A 16 -13.17 26.41 -10.66
N LEU A 17 -13.58 27.57 -10.15
CA LEU A 17 -13.35 27.96 -8.75
C LEU A 17 -14.11 27.04 -7.77
N LEU A 18 -15.35 26.67 -8.06
CA LEU A 18 -16.12 25.73 -7.25
C LEU A 18 -15.49 24.32 -7.27
N TYR A 19 -14.97 23.87 -8.41
CA TYR A 19 -14.25 22.59 -8.49
C TYR A 19 -12.93 22.60 -7.72
N SER A 20 -12.19 23.71 -7.70
CA SER A 20 -10.93 23.81 -6.96
C SER A 20 -11.11 23.86 -5.44
N VAL A 21 -12.23 24.40 -4.95
CA VAL A 21 -12.55 24.42 -3.50
C VAL A 21 -13.06 23.05 -3.01
N ALA A 22 -13.68 22.24 -3.87
CA ALA A 22 -14.17 20.90 -3.51
C ALA A 22 -13.05 19.84 -3.37
N ALA A 23 -11.81 20.17 -3.75
CA ALA A 23 -10.67 19.24 -3.69
C ALA A 23 -9.86 19.34 -2.37
N GLU A 24 -10.13 20.31 -1.49
CA GLU A 24 -9.57 20.30 -0.14
C GLU A 24 -10.38 19.31 0.71
N GLY A 25 -9.80 18.11 0.91
CA GLY A 25 -10.39 17.08 1.76
C GLY A 25 -10.78 17.67 3.13
N ILE A 26 -11.99 17.40 3.58
CA ILE A 26 -12.47 17.80 4.91
C ILE A 26 -11.65 17.01 5.93
N TYR A 27 -10.66 17.68 6.52
CA TYR A 27 -9.87 17.10 7.60
C TYR A 27 -10.49 17.49 8.94
N PRO A 28 -10.58 16.55 9.90
CA PRO A 28 -11.09 16.86 11.22
C PRO A 28 -10.23 17.91 11.91
N PRO A 29 -10.83 18.76 12.73
CA PRO A 29 -10.08 19.71 13.55
C PRO A 29 -9.06 18.98 14.41
N GLY A 30 -7.80 19.36 14.30
CA GLY A 30 -6.70 18.72 15.02
C GLY A 30 -5.90 17.66 14.24
N CYS A 31 -6.37 17.26 13.05
CA CYS A 31 -5.68 16.32 12.19
C CYS A 31 -5.44 16.87 10.77
N PRO A 32 -4.68 17.96 10.63
CA PRO A 32 -4.38 18.52 9.33
C PRO A 32 -3.44 17.59 8.55
N PRO A 33 -3.44 17.69 7.21
CA PRO A 33 -2.40 17.06 6.41
C PRO A 33 -1.00 17.53 6.83
N PHE A 34 -0.05 16.62 6.81
CA PHE A 34 1.33 16.89 7.18
C PHE A 34 2.28 16.64 6.00
N VAL A 35 3.48 17.19 6.08
CA VAL A 35 4.53 16.96 5.07
C VAL A 35 5.47 15.88 5.60
N CYS A 36 5.81 14.89 4.75
CA CYS A 36 6.63 13.77 5.12
C CYS A 36 7.73 13.52 4.08
N GLY A 37 8.91 14.12 4.29
CA GLY A 37 10.09 13.94 3.44
C GLY A 37 9.78 14.07 1.95
N LYS A 38 10.31 13.13 1.16
CA LYS A 38 10.14 13.10 -0.30
C LYS A 38 8.71 12.79 -0.77
N VAL A 39 7.85 12.25 0.10
CA VAL A 39 6.46 11.86 -0.27
C VAL A 39 5.53 13.06 -0.34
N GLY A 40 5.96 14.21 0.24
CA GLY A 40 5.20 15.44 0.19
C GLY A 40 4.06 15.52 1.20
N LYS A 41 2.99 16.26 0.85
CA LYS A 41 1.82 16.50 1.71
C LYS A 41 0.86 15.33 1.66
N ILE A 42 0.60 14.73 2.80
CA ILE A 42 -0.26 13.56 3.00
C ILE A 42 -1.17 13.74 4.22
N GLY A 43 -2.23 12.96 4.27
CA GLY A 43 -3.19 12.94 5.38
C GLY A 43 -3.80 11.56 5.55
N PHE A 44 -4.95 11.48 6.19
CA PHE A 44 -5.66 10.22 6.41
C PHE A 44 -5.71 9.35 5.15
N PRO A 45 -5.46 8.04 5.24
CA PRO A 45 -5.35 7.21 6.45
C PRO A 45 -3.95 7.18 7.09
N PHE A 46 -3.01 8.01 6.63
CA PHE A 46 -1.66 8.09 7.16
C PHE A 46 -1.56 9.13 8.29
N ALA A 47 -0.67 8.86 9.22
CA ALA A 47 -0.26 9.77 10.30
C ALA A 47 1.26 9.76 10.41
N ASN A 48 1.82 10.67 11.19
CA ASN A 48 3.23 10.69 11.55
C ASN A 48 3.41 10.37 13.04
N ASP A 49 4.65 10.24 13.47
CA ASP A 49 5.00 9.94 14.88
C ASP A 49 4.55 11.03 15.87
N THR A 50 4.35 12.27 15.41
CA THR A 50 3.94 13.40 16.28
C THR A 50 2.44 13.44 16.54
N SER A 51 1.64 12.85 15.67
CA SER A 51 0.18 12.82 15.76
C SER A 51 -0.37 11.46 15.30
N PRO A 52 0.01 10.37 15.99
CA PRO A 52 -0.34 9.02 15.57
C PRO A 52 -1.86 8.74 15.62
N GLU A 53 -2.60 9.52 16.41
CA GLU A 53 -4.06 9.45 16.52
C GLU A 53 -4.79 9.94 15.27
N CYS A 54 -4.11 10.68 14.39
CA CYS A 54 -4.68 11.25 13.18
C CYS A 54 -4.76 10.27 12.00
N GLY A 55 -4.32 9.03 12.16
CA GLY A 55 -4.37 8.04 11.09
C GLY A 55 -4.38 6.61 11.58
N LEU A 56 -4.34 5.71 10.65
CA LEU A 56 -4.37 4.26 10.86
C LEU A 56 -3.04 3.59 10.51
N LEU A 57 -2.21 4.29 9.72
CA LEU A 57 -0.87 3.89 9.29
C LEU A 57 0.12 4.98 9.65
N ILE A 58 1.11 4.65 10.45
CA ILE A 58 2.09 5.62 10.94
C ILE A 58 3.32 5.59 10.03
N LEU A 59 3.67 6.77 9.53
CA LEU A 59 4.90 7.02 8.81
C LEU A 59 5.97 7.52 9.78
N HIS A 60 7.10 6.84 9.78
CA HIS A 60 8.27 7.17 10.57
C HIS A 60 9.30 7.93 9.74
N ASP A 61 10.20 8.61 10.39
CA ASP A 61 11.31 9.34 9.73
C ASP A 61 10.84 10.39 8.71
N CYS A 62 9.70 11.03 8.99
CA CYS A 62 9.14 12.06 8.09
C CYS A 62 10.05 13.29 7.91
N GLY A 63 11.01 13.53 8.78
CA GLY A 63 12.09 14.53 8.65
C GLY A 63 11.72 15.89 8.05
N ASP A 64 12.70 16.79 8.03
CA ASP A 64 12.60 18.04 7.29
C ASP A 64 12.51 17.73 5.77
N PRO A 65 11.59 18.37 5.02
CA PRO A 65 11.52 18.26 3.56
C PRO A 65 12.87 18.54 2.85
N GLN A 66 13.74 19.34 3.45
CA GLN A 66 15.05 19.65 2.91
C GLN A 66 16.05 18.48 3.05
N GLN A 67 15.84 17.56 3.99
CA GLN A 67 16.75 16.44 4.21
C GLN A 67 16.49 15.24 3.30
N MET A 68 15.44 15.24 2.51
CA MET A 68 15.05 14.19 1.57
C MET A 68 15.11 12.75 2.14
N LYS A 69 14.94 12.62 3.45
CA LYS A 69 14.87 11.29 4.07
C LYS A 69 13.75 10.47 3.46
N THR A 70 14.03 9.19 3.28
CA THR A 70 12.99 8.23 2.86
C THR A 70 12.15 7.85 4.08
N PRO A 71 10.86 8.21 4.10
CA PRO A 71 9.99 7.79 5.19
C PRO A 71 9.87 6.28 5.24
N LYS A 72 9.56 5.77 6.42
CA LYS A 72 9.38 4.34 6.66
C LYS A 72 7.99 4.04 7.17
N ILE A 73 7.47 2.86 6.86
CA ILE A 73 6.17 2.41 7.31
C ILE A 73 6.25 0.98 7.85
N LYS A 74 5.52 0.76 8.95
CA LYS A 74 5.27 -0.55 9.49
C LYS A 74 3.87 -1.00 9.08
N LEU A 75 3.78 -2.02 8.26
CA LEU A 75 2.49 -2.50 7.75
C LEU A 75 1.82 -3.49 8.72
N GLU A 76 2.60 -4.28 9.46
CA GLU A 76 2.09 -5.30 10.37
C GLU A 76 2.08 -4.81 11.82
N ARG A 77 1.06 -5.17 12.58
CA ARG A 77 0.94 -4.79 13.99
C ARG A 77 2.10 -5.30 14.85
N ASN A 78 2.46 -6.55 14.67
CA ASN A 78 3.52 -7.23 15.44
C ASN A 78 4.79 -7.46 14.60
N GLY A 79 4.83 -6.99 13.37
CA GLY A 79 5.98 -7.10 12.50
C GLY A 79 7.14 -6.21 12.99
N THR A 80 8.36 -6.60 12.71
CA THR A 80 9.57 -5.81 12.97
C THR A 80 10.07 -5.12 11.70
N LEU A 81 9.55 -5.52 10.54
CA LEU A 81 9.99 -5.01 9.25
C LEU A 81 9.44 -3.61 9.00
N LEU A 82 10.36 -2.70 8.68
CA LEU A 82 10.08 -1.37 8.19
C LEU A 82 10.33 -1.35 6.70
N TYR A 83 9.34 -0.90 5.95
CA TYR A 83 9.43 -0.70 4.50
C TYR A 83 9.76 0.76 4.22
N ASP A 84 10.64 1.01 3.26
CA ASP A 84 10.87 2.36 2.76
C ASP A 84 9.66 2.79 1.92
N VAL A 85 9.20 4.04 2.11
CA VAL A 85 8.07 4.60 1.36
C VAL A 85 8.60 5.44 0.22
N GLU A 86 8.35 5.00 -1.01
CA GLU A 86 8.80 5.70 -2.21
C GLU A 86 7.81 6.80 -2.63
N THR A 87 6.55 6.46 -2.71
CA THR A 87 5.49 7.41 -3.08
C THR A 87 4.16 7.07 -2.39
N ILE A 88 3.32 8.08 -2.18
CA ILE A 88 1.93 7.93 -1.78
C ILE A 88 1.09 8.78 -2.74
N SER A 89 0.09 8.16 -3.38
CA SER A 89 -0.85 8.87 -4.24
C SER A 89 -2.08 9.35 -3.45
N GLN A 90 -2.76 10.35 -4.00
CA GLN A 90 -4.04 10.83 -3.45
C GLN A 90 -5.15 9.77 -3.48
N ALA A 91 -5.01 8.72 -4.30
CA ALA A 91 -5.92 7.59 -4.37
C ALA A 91 -5.60 6.49 -3.34
N ASN A 92 -4.89 6.81 -2.27
CA ASN A 92 -4.46 5.87 -1.23
C ASN A 92 -3.61 4.70 -1.74
N THR A 93 -2.86 4.91 -2.79
CA THR A 93 -1.89 3.94 -3.29
C THR A 93 -0.53 4.29 -2.71
N ILE A 94 0.12 3.32 -2.08
CA ILE A 94 1.46 3.45 -1.51
C ILE A 94 2.43 2.56 -2.27
N GLN A 95 3.54 3.13 -2.72
CA GLN A 95 4.68 2.38 -3.24
C GLN A 95 5.70 2.23 -2.13
N ILE A 96 5.97 0.99 -1.75
CA ILE A 96 6.93 0.63 -0.72
C ILE A 96 8.09 -0.15 -1.32
N LYS A 97 9.24 -0.12 -0.66
CA LYS A 97 10.40 -0.94 -0.99
C LYS A 97 10.71 -1.88 0.17
N ASP A 98 10.77 -3.18 -0.13
CA ASP A 98 11.13 -4.22 0.83
C ASP A 98 12.66 -4.32 0.90
N PRO A 99 13.30 -3.90 2.00
CA PRO A 99 14.75 -3.88 2.12
C PRO A 99 15.36 -5.28 2.17
N GLN A 100 14.63 -6.28 2.68
CA GLN A 100 15.11 -7.66 2.73
C GLN A 100 15.10 -8.28 1.33
N LEU A 101 14.02 -8.11 0.59
CA LEU A 101 13.95 -8.56 -0.79
C LEU A 101 14.99 -7.84 -1.67
N GLN A 102 15.16 -6.53 -1.47
CA GLN A 102 16.19 -5.76 -2.19
C GLN A 102 17.58 -6.34 -1.96
N SER A 103 17.95 -6.64 -0.73
CA SER A 103 19.25 -7.24 -0.41
C SER A 103 19.46 -8.60 -1.09
N VAL A 104 18.39 -9.41 -1.16
CA VAL A 104 18.44 -10.71 -1.87
C VAL A 104 18.62 -10.52 -3.37
N LEU A 105 17.94 -9.54 -3.97
CA LEU A 105 18.09 -9.23 -5.40
C LEU A 105 19.47 -8.68 -5.72
N ASP A 106 20.01 -7.79 -4.90
CA ASP A 106 21.33 -7.19 -5.08
C ASP A 106 22.46 -8.23 -4.99
N SER A 107 22.29 -9.23 -4.11
CA SER A 107 23.25 -10.33 -3.97
C SER A 107 23.15 -11.40 -5.06
N ASN A 108 22.16 -11.31 -5.95
CA ASN A 108 21.83 -12.34 -6.94
C ASN A 108 21.69 -13.74 -6.32
N SER A 109 21.22 -13.82 -5.07
CA SER A 109 21.14 -15.07 -4.31
C SER A 109 19.72 -15.63 -4.31
N CYS A 110 19.47 -16.57 -5.19
CA CYS A 110 18.17 -17.25 -5.25
C CYS A 110 17.96 -18.31 -4.15
N GLU A 111 18.97 -18.65 -3.39
CA GLU A 111 18.85 -19.55 -2.23
C GLU A 111 17.91 -18.99 -1.17
N SER A 112 17.96 -17.67 -0.98
CA SER A 112 17.18 -16.94 0.02
C SER A 112 15.75 -16.61 -0.43
N PHE A 113 15.35 -17.00 -1.64
CA PHE A 113 13.99 -16.74 -2.11
C PHE A 113 12.95 -17.44 -1.24
N LYS A 114 12.06 -16.65 -0.68
CA LYS A 114 10.90 -17.07 0.08
C LYS A 114 9.63 -16.49 -0.53
N ASN A 115 8.51 -17.14 -0.26
CA ASN A 115 7.22 -16.61 -0.68
C ASN A 115 6.99 -15.22 -0.07
N TRP A 116 6.75 -14.24 -0.92
CA TRP A 116 6.37 -12.92 -0.45
C TRP A 116 4.85 -12.90 -0.22
N THR A 117 4.47 -12.69 1.02
CA THR A 117 3.06 -12.60 1.44
C THR A 117 2.67 -11.16 1.70
N LEU A 118 1.43 -10.84 1.38
CA LEU A 118 0.88 -9.53 1.73
C LEU A 118 0.84 -9.40 3.26
N PRO A 119 1.40 -8.33 3.84
CA PRO A 119 1.40 -8.13 5.28
C PRO A 119 -0.03 -8.05 5.85
N SER A 120 -0.24 -8.59 7.03
CA SER A 120 -1.51 -8.41 7.76
C SER A 120 -1.57 -6.98 8.32
N PRO A 121 -2.62 -6.21 8.02
CA PRO A 121 -2.69 -4.82 8.45
C PRO A 121 -2.59 -4.64 9.97
N SER A 122 -1.94 -3.56 10.39
CA SER A 122 -1.84 -3.16 11.79
C SER A 122 -3.19 -2.77 12.41
N SER A 123 -4.13 -2.33 11.59
CA SER A 123 -5.47 -1.91 11.98
C SER A 123 -6.54 -2.79 11.34
N PRO A 124 -7.61 -3.17 12.08
CA PRO A 124 -8.72 -3.93 11.53
C PRO A 124 -9.56 -3.12 10.51
N PHE A 125 -9.36 -1.80 10.46
CA PHE A 125 -10.06 -0.90 9.54
C PHE A 125 -9.37 -0.75 8.20
N ILE A 126 -8.23 -1.40 8.00
CA ILE A 126 -7.44 -1.32 6.78
C ILE A 126 -7.37 -2.70 6.14
N SER A 127 -7.37 -2.70 4.83
CA SER A 127 -6.94 -3.82 4.02
C SER A 127 -5.95 -3.35 2.96
N PHE A 128 -4.99 -4.22 2.62
CA PHE A 128 -4.08 -3.98 1.53
C PHE A 128 -4.48 -4.83 0.34
N GLN A 129 -4.49 -4.20 -0.83
CA GLN A 129 -4.58 -4.92 -2.09
C GLN A 129 -3.33 -4.62 -2.91
N ARG A 130 -2.67 -5.66 -3.37
CA ARG A 130 -1.50 -5.49 -4.23
C ARG A 130 -1.91 -5.18 -5.65
N VAL A 131 -1.25 -4.19 -6.25
CA VAL A 131 -1.59 -3.72 -7.59
C VAL A 131 -0.80 -4.41 -8.69
N PRO A 132 0.44 -4.87 -8.65
CA PRO A 132 0.97 -5.66 -9.75
C PRO A 132 0.96 -7.16 -9.53
N ARG A 133 1.16 -7.87 -10.64
CA ARG A 133 1.23 -9.32 -10.69
C ARG A 133 2.48 -9.85 -10.01
N ASN A 134 2.39 -11.06 -9.45
CA ASN A 134 3.54 -11.82 -9.03
C ASN A 134 4.11 -12.61 -10.19
N LEU A 135 5.41 -12.80 -10.17
CA LEU A 135 6.06 -13.87 -10.88
C LEU A 135 5.95 -15.15 -10.06
N LEU A 136 5.48 -16.21 -10.69
CA LEU A 136 5.45 -17.54 -10.10
C LEU A 136 6.78 -18.23 -10.41
N LEU A 137 7.45 -18.66 -9.36
CA LEU A 137 8.71 -19.36 -9.40
C LEU A 137 8.51 -20.77 -8.85
N PHE A 138 9.11 -21.75 -9.50
CA PHE A 138 9.12 -23.14 -9.06
C PHE A 138 10.53 -23.48 -8.57
N LYS A 139 10.70 -23.66 -7.27
CA LYS A 139 11.99 -23.98 -6.64
C LYS A 139 12.18 -25.49 -6.59
N CYS A 140 12.88 -26.03 -7.54
CA CYS A 140 13.08 -27.46 -7.70
C CYS A 140 14.44 -27.90 -7.15
N ASN A 141 14.44 -28.87 -6.24
CA ASN A 141 15.69 -29.46 -5.76
C ASN A 141 16.37 -30.22 -6.90
N ARG A 142 17.65 -29.96 -7.12
CA ARG A 142 18.45 -30.62 -8.18
C ARG A 142 18.54 -32.12 -8.03
N SER A 143 18.50 -32.65 -6.80
CA SER A 143 18.52 -34.08 -6.57
C SER A 143 17.33 -34.82 -7.18
N LEU A 144 16.25 -34.12 -7.49
CA LEU A 144 15.05 -34.70 -8.10
C LEU A 144 15.14 -34.88 -9.61
N ASN A 145 16.18 -34.34 -10.24
CA ASN A 145 16.45 -34.39 -11.70
C ASN A 145 15.18 -34.07 -12.55
N ILE A 146 14.44 -33.06 -12.14
CA ILE A 146 13.22 -32.65 -12.83
C ILE A 146 13.58 -31.99 -14.15
N PRO A 147 13.11 -32.48 -15.30
CA PRO A 147 13.39 -31.85 -16.57
C PRO A 147 12.73 -30.46 -16.65
N PRO A 148 13.38 -29.48 -17.30
CA PRO A 148 12.79 -28.15 -17.45
C PRO A 148 11.47 -28.25 -18.20
N PRO A 149 10.38 -27.68 -17.65
CA PRO A 149 9.10 -27.66 -18.34
C PRO A 149 9.20 -26.84 -19.63
N LYS A 150 8.49 -27.29 -20.68
CA LYS A 150 8.51 -26.59 -21.96
C LYS A 150 7.99 -25.16 -21.82
N GLY A 151 8.77 -24.20 -22.32
CA GLY A 151 8.42 -22.77 -22.27
C GLY A 151 8.79 -22.07 -20.97
N PHE A 152 9.48 -22.74 -20.05
CA PHE A 152 10.01 -22.11 -18.84
C PHE A 152 11.46 -21.71 -19.00
N ASN A 153 11.80 -20.57 -18.44
CA ASN A 153 13.18 -20.17 -18.24
C ASN A 153 13.72 -20.87 -16.99
N ARG A 154 15.05 -20.99 -16.91
CA ARG A 154 15.73 -21.61 -15.77
C ARG A 154 16.82 -20.69 -15.24
N THR A 155 16.88 -20.54 -13.94
CA THR A 155 18.02 -19.94 -13.21
C THR A 155 18.59 -20.97 -12.26
N ASN A 156 19.91 -21.16 -12.31
CA ASN A 156 20.60 -22.11 -11.46
C ASN A 156 20.96 -21.43 -10.13
N CYS A 157 20.56 -22.06 -9.03
CA CYS A 157 21.00 -21.71 -7.67
C CYS A 157 21.87 -22.85 -7.14
N SER A 158 22.53 -22.72 -5.99
CA SER A 158 23.48 -23.76 -5.52
C SER A 158 22.85 -25.15 -5.45
N ASN A 159 21.74 -25.31 -4.71
CA ASN A 159 21.09 -26.61 -4.50
C ASN A 159 19.76 -26.76 -5.25
N TYR A 160 19.30 -25.71 -5.91
CA TYR A 160 17.99 -25.64 -6.56
C TYR A 160 18.12 -25.12 -7.98
N ASP A 161 17.15 -25.49 -8.79
CA ASP A 161 16.83 -24.82 -10.02
C ASP A 161 15.52 -24.04 -9.85
N ILE A 162 15.53 -22.80 -10.28
CA ILE A 162 14.32 -21.97 -10.33
C ILE A 162 13.80 -21.97 -11.76
N TYR A 163 12.60 -22.53 -11.93
CA TYR A 163 11.88 -22.42 -13.20
C TYR A 163 10.84 -21.31 -13.10
N TYR A 164 10.71 -20.51 -14.13
CA TYR A 164 9.75 -19.42 -14.21
C TYR A 164 9.28 -19.22 -15.63
N SER A 165 8.03 -18.82 -15.75
CA SER A 165 7.41 -18.57 -17.03
C SER A 165 7.25 -17.08 -17.26
N PRO A 166 7.42 -16.58 -18.49
CA PRO A 166 7.01 -15.22 -18.83
C PRO A 166 5.55 -14.97 -18.47
N PRO A 167 5.16 -13.72 -18.15
CA PRO A 167 3.85 -13.39 -17.55
C PRO A 167 2.60 -13.80 -18.35
N HIS A 168 2.75 -14.28 -19.57
CA HIS A 168 1.65 -14.63 -20.49
C HIS A 168 1.45 -16.13 -20.72
N CYS A 169 2.22 -16.98 -20.05
CA CYS A 169 2.10 -18.43 -20.26
C CYS A 169 1.09 -19.05 -19.29
N ASN A 170 0.25 -19.96 -19.80
CA ASN A 170 -0.68 -20.73 -19.00
C ASN A 170 0.04 -21.68 -18.04
N LEU A 171 -0.31 -21.63 -16.77
CA LEU A 171 0.26 -22.42 -15.66
C LEU A 171 -0.11 -23.92 -15.70
N THR A 172 -0.57 -24.46 -16.81
CA THR A 172 -1.06 -25.83 -16.90
C THR A 172 0.00 -26.91 -16.71
N LEU A 173 1.28 -26.55 -16.64
CA LEU A 173 2.40 -27.49 -16.59
C LEU A 173 3.37 -27.19 -15.44
N ALA A 174 2.85 -26.89 -14.24
CA ALA A 174 3.70 -26.76 -13.06
C ALA A 174 4.54 -28.02 -12.85
N PRO A 175 5.87 -27.91 -12.66
CA PRO A 175 6.70 -29.06 -12.40
C PRO A 175 6.26 -29.73 -11.07
N PRO A 176 6.04 -31.05 -11.06
CA PRO A 176 5.64 -31.76 -9.86
C PRO A 176 6.74 -31.69 -8.80
N LYS A 177 6.35 -31.65 -7.52
CA LYS A 177 7.27 -31.66 -6.36
C LYS A 177 8.16 -30.42 -6.19
N CYS A 178 7.91 -29.33 -6.92
CA CYS A 178 8.59 -28.06 -6.74
C CYS A 178 7.73 -27.11 -5.92
N PRO A 179 8.18 -26.61 -4.76
CA PRO A 179 7.51 -25.55 -4.06
C PRO A 179 7.32 -24.31 -4.94
N ILE A 180 6.15 -23.70 -4.83
CA ILE A 180 5.82 -22.47 -5.54
C ILE A 180 6.23 -21.29 -4.67
N ILE A 181 6.95 -20.33 -5.25
CA ILE A 181 7.31 -19.06 -4.66
C ILE A 181 6.67 -17.96 -5.49
N GLN A 182 6.10 -16.99 -4.83
CA GLN A 182 5.53 -15.80 -5.48
C GLN A 182 6.34 -14.58 -5.07
N LEU A 183 6.94 -13.91 -6.05
CA LEU A 183 7.69 -12.68 -5.82
C LEU A 183 7.14 -11.54 -6.67
N PRO A 184 7.26 -10.28 -6.20
CA PRO A 184 6.85 -9.12 -6.96
C PRO A 184 7.61 -9.02 -8.28
N LEU A 185 6.89 -8.69 -9.33
CA LEU A 185 7.39 -8.59 -10.68
C LEU A 185 7.71 -7.13 -11.01
N ASN A 186 8.85 -6.88 -11.64
CA ASN A 186 9.20 -5.58 -12.19
C ASN A 186 8.29 -5.26 -13.39
N GLY A 187 7.73 -4.06 -13.45
CA GLY A 187 6.86 -3.63 -14.56
C GLY A 187 7.53 -3.56 -15.93
N GLN A 188 8.85 -3.64 -16.02
CA GLN A 188 9.63 -3.57 -17.26
C GLN A 188 10.05 -4.97 -17.74
N TYR A 189 9.13 -5.71 -18.35
CA TYR A 189 9.20 -7.16 -18.63
C TYR A 189 10.07 -7.61 -19.82
N LYS A 190 11.14 -6.99 -20.16
CA LYS A 190 11.90 -7.36 -21.37
C LYS A 190 13.20 -8.14 -21.11
N SER A 191 13.32 -8.83 -19.98
CA SER A 191 14.53 -9.59 -19.66
C SER A 191 14.24 -11.08 -19.51
N ASN A 192 15.19 -11.92 -19.94
CA ASN A 192 15.22 -13.35 -19.62
C ASN A 192 15.98 -13.61 -18.31
N ASP A 193 16.49 -12.59 -17.66
CA ASP A 193 17.20 -12.68 -16.39
C ASP A 193 16.19 -12.55 -15.23
N LEU A 194 16.15 -13.58 -14.39
CA LEU A 194 15.23 -13.65 -13.25
C LEU A 194 15.34 -12.45 -12.32
N PHE A 195 16.56 -12.04 -11.97
CA PHE A 195 16.77 -10.95 -11.02
C PHE A 195 16.34 -9.59 -11.57
N ARG A 196 16.37 -9.41 -12.88
CA ARG A 196 15.83 -8.21 -13.54
C ARG A 196 14.31 -8.24 -13.68
N LEU A 197 13.70 -9.42 -13.67
CA LEU A 197 12.25 -9.57 -13.70
C LEU A 197 11.61 -9.31 -12.34
N LEU A 198 12.36 -9.44 -11.25
CA LEU A 198 11.86 -9.23 -9.90
C LEU A 198 12.05 -7.78 -9.45
N SER A 199 11.23 -7.34 -8.51
CA SER A 199 11.32 -6.02 -7.90
C SER A 199 11.12 -6.12 -6.40
N ALA A 200 11.90 -5.35 -5.66
CA ALA A 200 11.61 -5.09 -4.24
C ALA A 200 10.61 -3.95 -4.04
N GLU A 201 10.27 -3.23 -5.10
CA GLU A 201 9.24 -2.18 -5.07
C GLU A 201 7.86 -2.79 -5.27
N ILE A 202 6.95 -2.47 -4.37
CA ILE A 202 5.62 -3.06 -4.29
C ILE A 202 4.61 -1.93 -4.20
N LEU A 203 3.64 -1.96 -5.09
CA LEU A 203 2.53 -1.02 -5.08
C LEU A 203 1.34 -1.64 -4.36
N LEU A 204 0.87 -0.99 -3.31
CA LEU A 204 -0.27 -1.40 -2.51
C LEU A 204 -1.37 -0.34 -2.58
N GLU A 205 -2.59 -0.78 -2.80
CA GLU A 205 -3.79 0.01 -2.55
C GLU A 205 -4.19 -0.17 -1.09
N VAL A 206 -4.30 0.94 -0.37
CA VAL A 206 -4.74 0.99 1.04
C VAL A 206 -6.24 1.26 1.05
N ARG A 207 -7.02 0.28 1.47
CA ARG A 207 -8.47 0.41 1.59
C ARG A 207 -8.85 0.57 3.04
N VAL A 208 -9.57 1.64 3.34
CA VAL A 208 -10.17 1.89 4.66
C VAL A 208 -11.62 1.49 4.63
N THR A 209 -12.12 0.86 5.69
CA THR A 209 -13.54 0.55 5.83
C THR A 209 -14.38 1.83 5.78
N GLU A 210 -15.57 1.76 5.18
CA GLU A 210 -16.42 2.94 4.99
C GLU A 210 -16.83 3.57 6.33
N ASP A 211 -17.18 2.74 7.32
CA ASP A 211 -17.53 3.22 8.66
C ASP A 211 -16.41 4.05 9.30
N CYS A 212 -15.15 3.60 9.11
CA CYS A 212 -14.02 4.34 9.64
C CYS A 212 -13.74 5.62 8.87
N ARG A 213 -13.90 5.59 7.56
CA ARG A 213 -13.78 6.79 6.72
C ARG A 213 -14.80 7.85 7.15
N GLN A 214 -16.04 7.44 7.30
CA GLN A 214 -17.13 8.32 7.74
C GLN A 214 -16.86 8.87 9.14
N CYS A 215 -16.44 8.02 10.08
CA CYS A 215 -16.05 8.45 11.43
C CYS A 215 -14.97 9.55 11.39
N PHE A 216 -13.96 9.37 10.54
CA PHE A 216 -12.88 10.36 10.40
C PHE A 216 -13.38 11.67 9.79
N ILE A 217 -14.20 11.63 8.74
CA ILE A 217 -14.80 12.83 8.12
C ILE A 217 -15.64 13.63 9.15
N GLU A 218 -16.31 12.94 10.07
CA GLU A 218 -17.10 13.55 11.15
C GLU A 218 -16.24 14.03 12.34
N GLY A 219 -14.92 13.97 12.23
CA GLY A 219 -13.98 14.43 13.26
C GLY A 219 -13.76 13.44 14.40
N GLY A 220 -14.10 12.17 14.18
CA GLY A 220 -13.90 11.09 15.15
C GLY A 220 -12.64 10.27 14.89
N GLN A 221 -12.41 9.32 15.79
CA GLN A 221 -11.34 8.31 15.70
C GLN A 221 -11.95 6.92 15.70
N CYS A 222 -11.49 6.06 14.78
CA CYS A 222 -11.90 4.67 14.71
C CYS A 222 -11.21 3.86 15.80
N LYS A 223 -11.98 3.12 16.56
CA LYS A 223 -11.51 2.18 17.57
C LYS A 223 -12.21 0.83 17.41
N ALA A 224 -11.53 -0.23 17.79
CA ALA A 224 -12.10 -1.56 17.90
C ALA A 224 -12.18 -1.96 19.37
N ASP A 225 -13.27 -2.60 19.74
CA ASP A 225 -13.41 -3.22 21.06
C ASP A 225 -12.62 -4.55 21.14
N ASN A 226 -12.63 -5.18 22.29
CA ASN A 226 -11.94 -6.46 22.52
C ASN A 226 -12.52 -7.63 21.67
N LYS A 227 -13.69 -7.43 21.06
CA LYS A 227 -14.35 -8.40 20.17
C LYS A 227 -14.12 -8.08 18.69
N GLY A 228 -13.33 -7.02 18.39
CA GLY A 228 -13.06 -6.57 17.03
C GLY A 228 -14.19 -5.73 16.40
N LYS A 229 -15.23 -5.37 17.15
CA LYS A 229 -16.32 -4.52 16.65
C LYS A 229 -15.83 -3.08 16.57
N SER A 230 -16.05 -2.44 15.42
CA SER A 230 -15.71 -1.04 15.17
C SER A 230 -16.66 -0.09 15.90
N TYR A 231 -16.11 0.98 16.43
CA TYR A 231 -16.89 2.12 16.95
C TYR A 231 -16.12 3.42 16.72
N CYS A 232 -16.88 4.50 16.62
CA CYS A 232 -16.36 5.84 16.42
C CYS A 232 -16.34 6.60 17.75
N THR A 233 -15.16 7.09 18.15
CA THR A 233 -15.05 8.01 19.30
C THR A 233 -14.88 9.42 18.80
N ARG A 234 -15.77 10.33 19.23
CA ARG A 234 -15.64 11.76 18.95
C ARG A 234 -15.04 12.44 20.17
N GLY A 235 -14.01 13.25 19.97
CA GLY A 235 -13.47 14.09 21.03
C GLY A 235 -14.57 15.04 21.53
N THR A 236 -14.80 15.07 22.83
CA THR A 236 -15.66 16.08 23.45
C THR A 236 -15.00 17.44 23.27
N LYS A 237 -15.44 18.21 22.28
CA LYS A 237 -15.25 19.66 22.34
C LYS A 237 -16.01 20.13 23.60
N GLY A 238 -15.28 20.77 24.51
CA GLY A 238 -15.86 21.30 25.73
C GLY A 238 -17.13 22.10 25.47
N MET A 239 -18.12 21.88 26.35
CA MET A 239 -19.43 22.46 26.48
C MET A 239 -20.50 22.04 25.45
N GLY A 240 -21.37 21.18 25.89
CA GLY A 240 -22.71 20.93 25.32
C GLY A 240 -23.09 19.46 25.44
N THR A 241 -23.81 19.14 26.49
CA THR A 241 -24.70 18.00 26.72
C THR A 241 -24.56 16.78 25.79
N GLY A 242 -23.99 15.72 26.36
CA GLY A 242 -23.88 14.42 25.70
C GLY A 242 -25.27 13.85 25.35
N ILE A 243 -25.37 13.51 24.06
CA ILE A 243 -26.33 12.51 23.64
C ILE A 243 -25.48 11.34 23.14
N MET A 244 -25.43 10.31 23.96
CA MET A 244 -24.88 8.99 23.60
C MET A 244 -25.85 8.37 22.59
N GLN A 245 -25.61 8.61 21.30
CA GLN A 245 -26.41 7.98 20.26
C GLN A 245 -25.84 6.58 20.02
N LYS A 246 -26.40 5.59 20.73
CA LYS A 246 -26.29 4.18 20.38
C LYS A 246 -26.84 4.03 18.96
N CYS A 247 -26.01 3.59 18.03
CA CYS A 247 -26.51 3.04 16.78
C CYS A 247 -27.34 1.80 17.13
N LEU A 248 -28.65 1.95 17.00
CA LEU A 248 -29.60 0.83 17.05
C LEU A 248 -29.41 0.00 15.79
N ASP A 249 -29.21 -1.28 16.02
CA ASP A 249 -29.36 -2.34 15.04
C ASP A 249 -30.70 -2.18 14.31
N MET A 250 -30.65 -2.08 12.99
CA MET A 250 -31.77 -2.45 12.14
C MET A 250 -31.30 -3.51 11.14
N HIS A 251 -31.86 -4.68 11.36
CA HIS A 251 -32.00 -5.93 10.58
C HIS A 251 -31.21 -6.14 9.28
#